data_3b15717f9af4aee9fce40fa116df859c
#
_entry.id   3b15717f9af4aee9fce40fa116df859c
#
_cell.length_a   1.000
_cell.length_b   1.000
_cell.length_c   1.000
_cell.angle_alpha   90.00
_cell.angle_beta   90.00
_cell.angle_gamma   90.00
#
_symmetry.space_group_name_H-M   'P 1'
#
loop_
_entity.id
_entity.type
_entity.pdbx_description
1 polymer ?
#
loop_
_entity_poly.entity_id
_entity_poly.type
_entity_poly.pdbx_seq_one_letter_code
_entity_poly.pdbx_strand_id
1 'polypeptide(L)'
;NIETIKSVYFVGAGGIGMSALIRYFLSKGKFVAGYDRTPSALTEHLIAEGAQIHYEEDVTLIPENCKDKGNTLVVYTPAIPQEHAELAYFHENGFEIHKRSQVLGTITRSSKGLCVAGTHGKTTTSTMAAHLFHQSHIGCTAFLGGISKNYGTNLLLSQTSPYTVIEADEFDRSFHWLSPYMSVITATDPDHLDIYGTCEAYLESFRHYTTLIQPGGALIIRKGLALQPDVQPGVKIYTYSRDEGDFHAENIRIGNGEIFIDFVAPDTRINDIRLGVPIGINIENGVAAMALAHLNGVTDEEIKQGMASFRGVDRRFDFKIKTDKLVFLSDYAHHPAEIAQSVKSIRELYKDKKITAIFQPHLYTRTKDFYKDFADSLSLLDEVILTEIYPAREQPIPGVSSRLIYDNLRPGIEKCICKKEDIPALLAKKPIEVLIVLGAGDLDNYVPSITRLLEQRANSES
;
A
#
# COMPACT_ATOMS: atom_id res chain seq x y z
N ASN A 1 24.61 6.97 14.39
CA ASN A 1 23.53 7.84 14.88
C ASN A 1 23.10 8.82 13.77
N ILE A 2 21.84 8.71 13.35
CA ILE A 2 21.27 9.54 12.27
C ILE A 2 21.40 11.04 12.57
N GLU A 3 21.32 11.46 13.83
CA GLU A 3 21.38 12.88 14.20
C GLU A 3 22.76 13.50 13.96
N THR A 4 23.83 12.71 14.07
CA THR A 4 25.21 13.21 13.94
C THR A 4 25.76 13.11 12.53
N ILE A 5 25.12 12.35 11.64
CA ILE A 5 25.54 12.19 10.25
C ILE A 5 25.31 13.49 9.49
N LYS A 6 26.27 13.88 8.63
CA LYS A 6 26.17 15.08 7.79
C LYS A 6 25.74 14.76 6.36
N SER A 7 26.09 13.58 5.86
CA SER A 7 25.85 13.16 4.47
C SER A 7 25.24 11.77 4.42
N VAL A 8 24.38 11.55 3.43
CA VAL A 8 23.78 10.24 3.16
C VAL A 8 23.93 9.95 1.67
N TYR A 9 24.47 8.78 1.37
CA TYR A 9 24.67 8.33 0.00
C TYR A 9 23.80 7.11 -0.31
N PHE A 10 23.03 7.18 -1.40
CA PHE A 10 22.09 6.13 -1.79
C PHE A 10 22.58 5.37 -3.00
N VAL A 11 22.78 4.07 -2.86
CA VAL A 11 23.07 3.18 -3.98
C VAL A 11 21.76 2.50 -4.40
N GLY A 12 21.17 2.97 -5.50
CA GLY A 12 19.84 2.62 -5.95
C GLY A 12 18.78 3.66 -5.54
N ALA A 13 19.03 4.93 -5.90
CA ALA A 13 18.24 6.09 -5.43
C ALA A 13 16.82 6.19 -6.01
N GLY A 14 16.54 5.53 -7.16
CA GLY A 14 15.31 5.73 -7.93
C GLY A 14 14.10 4.91 -7.48
N GLY A 15 14.21 4.08 -6.47
CA GLY A 15 13.08 3.32 -5.94
C GLY A 15 12.13 4.20 -5.12
N ILE A 16 10.83 3.87 -5.13
CA ILE A 16 9.81 4.62 -4.39
C ILE A 16 10.13 4.69 -2.89
N GLY A 17 10.55 3.55 -2.29
CA GLY A 17 10.90 3.51 -0.88
C GLY A 17 12.17 4.30 -0.55
N MET A 18 13.15 4.29 -1.46
CA MET A 18 14.39 5.04 -1.29
C MET A 18 14.15 6.55 -1.44
N SER A 19 13.27 6.96 -2.34
CA SER A 19 12.93 8.37 -2.52
C SER A 19 12.35 9.00 -1.24
N ALA A 20 11.56 8.25 -0.49
CA ALA A 20 11.02 8.73 0.79
C ALA A 20 12.15 9.00 1.80
N LEU A 21 13.15 8.12 1.89
CA LEU A 21 14.30 8.35 2.76
C LEU A 21 15.15 9.53 2.29
N ILE A 22 15.35 9.68 0.98
CA ILE A 22 16.08 10.83 0.42
C ILE A 22 15.42 12.13 0.86
N ARG A 23 14.11 12.24 0.68
CA ARG A 23 13.34 13.42 1.10
C ARG A 23 13.39 13.64 2.60
N TYR A 24 13.31 12.58 3.38
CA TYR A 24 13.44 12.65 4.84
C TYR A 24 14.77 13.29 5.25
N PHE A 25 15.90 12.82 4.69
CA PHE A 25 17.21 13.34 5.02
C PHE A 25 17.42 14.76 4.52
N LEU A 26 16.90 15.09 3.33
CA LEU A 26 16.91 16.49 2.83
C LEU A 26 16.17 17.41 3.80
N SER A 27 15.02 16.98 4.33
CA SER A 27 14.25 17.75 5.31
C SER A 27 14.98 17.96 6.63
N LYS A 28 15.94 17.06 6.96
CA LYS A 28 16.79 17.18 8.14
C LYS A 28 18.07 17.99 7.88
N GLY A 29 18.20 18.62 6.71
CA GLY A 29 19.35 19.44 6.34
C GLY A 29 20.59 18.65 6.02
N LYS A 30 20.49 17.35 5.73
CA LYS A 30 21.63 16.52 5.35
C LYS A 30 22.01 16.74 3.89
N PHE A 31 23.30 16.57 3.57
CA PHE A 31 23.74 16.46 2.21
C PHE A 31 23.37 15.08 1.68
N VAL A 32 22.63 15.02 0.57
CA VAL A 32 22.15 13.75 0.00
C VAL A 32 22.62 13.60 -1.43
N ALA A 33 23.24 12.46 -1.73
CA ALA A 33 23.68 12.09 -3.07
C ALA A 33 23.38 10.61 -3.31
N GLY A 34 23.51 10.17 -4.54
CA GLY A 34 23.29 8.78 -4.86
C GLY A 34 23.51 8.41 -6.31
N TYR A 35 23.31 7.14 -6.56
CA TYR A 35 23.36 6.51 -7.86
C TYR A 35 22.04 5.80 -8.17
N ASP A 36 21.60 5.89 -9.41
CA ASP A 36 20.58 5.00 -9.96
C ASP A 36 20.96 4.60 -11.38
N ARG A 37 20.53 3.41 -11.78
CA ARG A 37 20.84 2.91 -13.13
C ARG A 37 20.11 3.68 -14.22
N THR A 38 18.89 4.13 -13.95
CA THR A 38 17.98 4.65 -14.96
C THR A 38 17.43 6.02 -14.56
N PRO A 39 17.62 7.05 -15.41
CA PRO A 39 16.90 8.31 -15.21
C PRO A 39 15.40 8.11 -15.23
N SER A 40 14.70 8.83 -14.36
CA SER A 40 13.24 8.77 -14.26
C SER A 40 12.69 10.13 -13.85
N ALA A 41 11.38 10.33 -14.00
CA ALA A 41 10.71 11.52 -13.48
C ALA A 41 10.95 11.68 -11.97
N LEU A 42 10.95 10.56 -11.22
CA LEU A 42 11.21 10.56 -9.79
C LEU A 42 12.62 11.04 -9.46
N THR A 43 13.66 10.51 -10.12
CA THR A 43 15.03 10.95 -9.87
C THR A 43 15.24 12.42 -10.25
N GLU A 44 14.60 12.88 -11.32
CA GLU A 44 14.65 14.31 -11.70
C GLU A 44 14.01 15.21 -10.66
N HIS A 45 12.89 14.80 -10.08
CA HIS A 45 12.25 15.53 -8.97
C HIS A 45 13.16 15.59 -7.75
N LEU A 46 13.82 14.48 -7.40
CA LEU A 46 14.75 14.44 -6.27
C LEU A 46 15.95 15.37 -6.48
N ILE A 47 16.47 15.44 -7.71
CA ILE A 47 17.55 16.38 -8.07
C ILE A 47 17.06 17.82 -7.91
N ALA A 48 15.86 18.13 -8.37
CA ALA A 48 15.27 19.46 -8.22
C ALA A 48 15.06 19.84 -6.74
N GLU A 49 14.82 18.85 -5.88
CA GLU A 49 14.64 19.03 -4.43
C GLU A 49 15.97 19.16 -3.68
N GLY A 50 17.11 18.92 -4.33
CA GLY A 50 18.44 19.12 -3.75
C GLY A 50 19.34 17.89 -3.66
N ALA A 51 18.89 16.71 -4.08
CA ALA A 51 19.74 15.52 -4.13
C ALA A 51 20.67 15.55 -5.34
N GLN A 52 21.89 15.05 -5.18
CA GLN A 52 22.84 14.91 -6.30
C GLN A 52 22.85 13.45 -6.76
N ILE A 53 22.20 13.15 -7.86
CA ILE A 53 22.08 11.80 -8.40
C ILE A 53 22.81 11.70 -9.73
N HIS A 54 23.66 10.66 -9.88
CA HIS A 54 24.26 10.30 -11.16
C HIS A 54 23.81 8.91 -11.60
N TYR A 55 23.97 8.59 -12.88
CA TYR A 55 23.42 7.39 -13.50
C TYR A 55 24.48 6.41 -14.00
N GLU A 56 25.74 6.74 -13.82
CA GLU A 56 26.87 5.89 -14.22
C GLU A 56 27.50 5.27 -12.97
N GLU A 57 27.80 3.99 -13.03
CA GLU A 57 28.54 3.28 -12.00
C GLU A 57 30.00 3.70 -12.03
N ASP A 58 30.34 4.73 -11.27
CA ASP A 58 31.67 5.35 -11.28
C ASP A 58 31.99 5.97 -9.92
N VAL A 59 32.97 5.39 -9.24
CA VAL A 59 33.42 5.84 -7.91
C VAL A 59 33.88 7.31 -7.93
N THR A 60 34.40 7.79 -9.07
CA THR A 60 34.85 9.18 -9.18
C THR A 60 33.71 10.19 -9.15
N LEU A 61 32.48 9.74 -9.39
CA LEU A 61 31.30 10.58 -9.35
C LEU A 61 30.69 10.73 -7.92
N ILE A 62 31.22 9.98 -6.95
CA ILE A 62 30.81 10.14 -5.56
C ILE A 62 31.29 11.51 -5.07
N PRO A 63 30.37 12.38 -4.58
CA PRO A 63 30.77 13.70 -4.08
C PRO A 63 31.74 13.61 -2.90
N GLU A 64 32.65 14.57 -2.80
CA GLU A 64 33.63 14.64 -1.69
C GLU A 64 32.95 14.65 -0.31
N ASN A 65 31.78 15.30 -0.20
CA ASN A 65 31.00 15.30 1.05
C ASN A 65 30.64 13.88 1.54
N CYS A 66 30.52 12.93 0.61
CA CYS A 66 30.18 11.54 0.91
C CYS A 66 31.40 10.62 1.05
N LYS A 67 32.61 11.17 1.01
CA LYS A 67 33.86 10.42 1.19
C LYS A 67 34.41 10.48 2.61
N ASP A 68 33.78 11.23 3.48
CA ASP A 68 34.10 11.30 4.89
C ASP A 68 33.33 10.20 5.65
N LYS A 69 33.99 9.08 5.88
CA LYS A 69 33.38 7.91 6.49
C LYS A 69 32.79 8.15 7.90
N GLY A 70 33.38 9.09 8.65
CA GLY A 70 32.91 9.41 10.01
C GLY A 70 31.57 10.16 10.04
N ASN A 71 31.20 10.79 8.94
CA ASN A 71 30.03 11.64 8.83
C ASN A 71 29.04 11.19 7.73
N THR A 72 29.26 10.02 7.12
CA THR A 72 28.47 9.55 5.99
C THR A 72 27.80 8.22 6.30
N LEU A 73 26.50 8.15 6.05
CA LEU A 73 25.71 6.90 6.02
C LEU A 73 25.51 6.51 4.56
N VAL A 74 25.75 5.25 4.24
CA VAL A 74 25.46 4.67 2.93
C VAL A 74 24.21 3.80 3.04
N VAL A 75 23.26 4.03 2.16
CA VAL A 75 22.00 3.27 2.11
C VAL A 75 21.89 2.58 0.75
N TYR A 76 21.60 1.28 0.74
CA TYR A 76 21.50 0.53 -0.49
C TYR A 76 20.21 -0.29 -0.54
N THR A 77 19.79 -0.66 -1.76
CA THR A 77 18.68 -1.58 -2.00
C THR A 77 19.22 -2.98 -2.33
N PRO A 78 18.48 -4.06 -1.96
CA PRO A 78 18.87 -5.43 -2.30
C PRO A 78 19.02 -5.69 -3.82
N ALA A 79 18.46 -4.83 -4.68
CA ALA A 79 18.59 -4.95 -6.12
C ALA A 79 20.01 -4.64 -6.62
N ILE A 80 20.84 -3.99 -5.83
CA ILE A 80 22.22 -3.66 -6.18
C ILE A 80 23.13 -4.87 -5.87
N PRO A 81 23.90 -5.39 -6.85
CA PRO A 81 24.82 -6.48 -6.57
C PRO A 81 25.98 -6.04 -5.67
N GLN A 82 26.50 -6.97 -4.88
CA GLN A 82 27.62 -6.71 -3.94
C GLN A 82 28.89 -6.24 -4.66
N GLU A 83 29.11 -6.67 -5.88
CA GLU A 83 30.24 -6.28 -6.72
C GLU A 83 30.09 -4.92 -7.40
N HIS A 84 28.95 -4.23 -7.21
CA HIS A 84 28.78 -2.86 -7.71
C HIS A 84 29.92 -1.99 -7.22
N ALA A 85 30.57 -1.28 -8.16
CA ALA A 85 31.83 -0.57 -7.87
C ALA A 85 31.70 0.45 -6.74
N GLU A 86 30.61 1.20 -6.68
CA GLU A 86 30.39 2.20 -5.62
C GLU A 86 30.09 1.53 -4.28
N LEU A 87 29.27 0.49 -4.26
CA LEU A 87 28.99 -0.27 -3.05
C LEU A 87 30.25 -0.94 -2.51
N ALA A 88 31.05 -1.56 -3.39
CA ALA A 88 32.33 -2.15 -3.03
C ALA A 88 33.32 -1.11 -2.45
N TYR A 89 33.37 0.07 -3.05
CA TYR A 89 34.21 1.17 -2.54
C TYR A 89 33.86 1.49 -1.07
N PHE A 90 32.58 1.63 -0.76
CA PHE A 90 32.14 1.94 0.61
C PHE A 90 32.44 0.79 1.58
N HIS A 91 32.25 -0.47 1.15
CA HIS A 91 32.62 -1.63 1.96
C HIS A 91 34.12 -1.69 2.25
N GLU A 92 34.94 -1.52 1.22
CA GLU A 92 36.41 -1.61 1.33
C GLU A 92 36.99 -0.48 2.19
N ASN A 93 36.34 0.65 2.23
CA ASN A 93 36.78 1.81 3.02
C ASN A 93 36.13 1.93 4.39
N GLY A 94 35.37 0.91 4.80
CA GLY A 94 34.83 0.81 6.16
C GLY A 94 33.70 1.78 6.50
N PHE A 95 32.91 2.20 5.49
CA PHE A 95 31.74 3.05 5.71
C PHE A 95 30.62 2.29 6.41
N GLU A 96 29.79 3.00 7.16
CA GLU A 96 28.55 2.48 7.71
C GLU A 96 27.54 2.31 6.57
N ILE A 97 27.12 1.07 6.31
CA ILE A 97 26.25 0.71 5.20
C ILE A 97 25.01 0.01 5.72
N HIS A 98 23.84 0.57 5.41
CA HIS A 98 22.56 0.04 5.87
C HIS A 98 21.60 -0.22 4.71
N LYS A 99 20.75 -1.22 4.88
CA LYS A 99 19.54 -1.39 4.08
C LYS A 99 18.50 -0.35 4.51
N ARG A 100 17.54 -0.08 3.63
CA ARG A 100 16.41 0.80 3.93
C ARG A 100 15.72 0.42 5.25
N SER A 101 15.46 -0.87 5.47
CA SER A 101 14.81 -1.37 6.69
C SER A 101 15.59 -1.06 7.96
N GLN A 102 16.92 -1.11 7.90
CA GLN A 102 17.77 -0.75 9.05
C GLN A 102 17.69 0.74 9.38
N VAL A 103 17.62 1.58 8.34
CA VAL A 103 17.44 3.04 8.53
C VAL A 103 16.10 3.34 9.18
N LEU A 104 15.02 2.71 8.70
CA LEU A 104 13.70 2.83 9.31
C LEU A 104 13.72 2.36 10.77
N GLY A 105 14.44 1.28 11.05
CA GLY A 105 14.65 0.81 12.42
C GLY A 105 15.25 1.88 13.32
N THR A 106 16.28 2.56 12.84
CA THR A 106 16.90 3.65 13.57
C THR A 106 15.94 4.82 13.82
N ILE A 107 15.12 5.15 12.81
CA ILE A 107 14.09 6.18 12.94
C ILE A 107 13.06 5.80 14.02
N THR A 108 12.61 4.55 14.08
CA THR A 108 11.67 4.10 15.11
C THR A 108 12.27 4.09 16.53
N ARG A 109 13.58 3.94 16.66
CA ARG A 109 14.24 4.04 17.97
C ARG A 109 14.30 5.47 18.49
N SER A 110 14.29 6.46 17.61
CA SER A 110 14.36 7.89 17.99
C SER A 110 12.99 8.60 17.96
N SER A 111 11.92 7.87 17.74
CA SER A 111 10.54 8.38 17.68
C SER A 111 9.57 7.37 18.27
N LYS A 112 8.28 7.71 18.33
CA LYS A 112 7.23 6.75 18.67
C LYS A 112 6.73 6.11 17.37
N GLY A 113 7.29 4.95 17.03
CA GLY A 113 6.94 4.21 15.83
C GLY A 113 5.56 3.57 15.93
N LEU A 114 4.66 3.93 15.04
CA LEU A 114 3.36 3.32 14.87
C LEU A 114 3.44 2.43 13.63
N CYS A 115 3.60 1.14 13.82
CA CYS A 115 3.95 0.21 12.76
C CYS A 115 2.76 -0.69 12.43
N VAL A 116 2.49 -0.86 11.13
CA VAL A 116 1.41 -1.75 10.66
C VAL A 116 2.04 -2.93 9.95
N ALA A 117 1.89 -4.11 10.53
CA ALA A 117 2.37 -5.39 9.99
C ALA A 117 1.20 -6.28 9.58
N GLY A 118 1.48 -7.29 8.80
CA GLY A 118 0.50 -8.29 8.38
C GLY A 118 0.63 -8.64 6.91
N THR A 119 0.11 -9.80 6.53
CA THR A 119 0.17 -10.28 5.15
C THR A 119 -0.65 -9.38 4.20
N HIS A 120 -1.78 -8.87 4.68
CA HIS A 120 -2.71 -8.04 3.90
C HIS A 120 -3.12 -6.80 4.69
N GLY A 121 -3.46 -5.73 3.98
CA GLY A 121 -4.02 -4.52 4.59
C GLY A 121 -3.01 -3.53 5.16
N LYS A 122 -1.71 -3.81 5.08
CA LYS A 122 -0.66 -2.93 5.61
C LYS A 122 -0.70 -1.52 5.02
N THR A 123 -0.70 -1.44 3.70
CA THR A 123 -0.61 -0.15 3.00
C THR A 123 -1.84 0.72 3.26
N THR A 124 -3.03 0.14 3.14
CA THR A 124 -4.26 0.90 3.36
C THR A 124 -4.38 1.32 4.82
N THR A 125 -4.15 0.41 5.77
CA THR A 125 -4.24 0.72 7.20
C THR A 125 -3.23 1.77 7.63
N SER A 126 -1.97 1.64 7.20
CA SER A 126 -0.93 2.62 7.54
C SER A 126 -1.21 3.99 6.91
N THR A 127 -1.68 4.03 5.67
CA THR A 127 -2.04 5.29 5.01
C THR A 127 -3.22 5.96 5.69
N MET A 128 -4.20 5.17 6.09
CA MET A 128 -5.36 5.65 6.85
C MET A 128 -4.96 6.20 8.22
N ALA A 129 -4.13 5.47 8.97
CA ALA A 129 -3.61 5.92 10.25
C ALA A 129 -2.80 7.22 10.09
N ALA A 130 -1.92 7.29 9.10
CA ALA A 130 -1.13 8.50 8.82
C ALA A 130 -2.03 9.71 8.55
N HIS A 131 -3.12 9.51 7.79
CA HIS A 131 -4.08 10.58 7.54
C HIS A 131 -4.77 11.04 8.82
N LEU A 132 -5.21 10.11 9.69
CA LEU A 132 -5.83 10.45 10.96
C LEU A 132 -4.93 11.31 11.83
N PHE A 133 -3.65 10.96 11.92
CA PHE A 133 -2.67 11.76 12.69
C PHE A 133 -2.35 13.09 12.01
N HIS A 134 -2.10 13.07 10.71
CA HIS A 134 -1.67 14.28 9.97
C HIS A 134 -2.70 15.39 10.01
N GLN A 135 -3.98 15.06 9.86
CA GLN A 135 -5.06 16.05 9.91
C GLN A 135 -5.46 16.46 11.34
N SER A 136 -4.93 15.76 12.35
CA SER A 136 -5.19 16.03 13.77
C SER A 136 -4.21 17.08 14.32
N HIS A 137 -4.47 17.51 15.57
CA HIS A 137 -3.59 18.43 16.28
C HIS A 137 -2.22 17.81 16.61
N ILE A 138 -2.07 16.48 16.47
CA ILE A 138 -0.84 15.76 16.83
C ILE A 138 0.18 15.73 15.70
N GLY A 139 -0.29 15.49 14.47
CA GLY A 139 0.59 15.30 13.32
C GLY A 139 1.38 14.00 13.36
N CYS A 140 2.13 13.74 12.31
CA CYS A 140 3.07 12.62 12.23
C CYS A 140 4.05 12.78 11.07
N THR A 141 5.18 12.08 11.18
CA THR A 141 5.97 11.68 10.00
C THR A 141 5.47 10.32 9.57
N ALA A 142 5.39 10.05 8.27
CA ALA A 142 4.92 8.75 7.76
C ALA A 142 5.70 8.30 6.55
N PHE A 143 6.09 7.03 6.54
CA PHE A 143 6.69 6.34 5.41
C PHE A 143 5.66 5.32 4.92
N LEU A 144 5.05 5.59 3.76
CA LEU A 144 3.93 4.84 3.24
C LEU A 144 4.36 3.88 2.12
N GLY A 145 3.68 2.76 1.99
CA GLY A 145 3.93 1.76 0.95
C GLY A 145 3.33 2.11 -0.41
N GLY A 146 2.53 3.16 -0.50
CA GLY A 146 1.94 3.65 -1.74
C GLY A 146 1.71 5.14 -1.67
N ILE A 147 1.27 5.72 -2.79
CA ILE A 147 1.00 7.17 -2.88
C ILE A 147 -0.36 7.46 -2.25
N SER A 148 -0.37 8.30 -1.22
CA SER A 148 -1.61 8.79 -0.61
C SER A 148 -2.36 9.69 -1.58
N LYS A 149 -3.63 9.44 -1.78
CA LYS A 149 -4.48 10.32 -2.60
C LYS A 149 -4.80 11.64 -1.92
N ASN A 150 -4.79 11.68 -0.60
CA ASN A 150 -4.98 12.92 0.14
C ASN A 150 -3.82 13.90 -0.05
N TYR A 151 -2.59 13.38 -0.19
CA TYR A 151 -1.38 14.21 -0.13
C TYR A 151 -0.50 14.11 -1.38
N GLY A 152 -0.80 13.19 -2.29
CA GLY A 152 -0.03 13.03 -3.53
C GLY A 152 1.39 12.54 -3.33
N THR A 153 1.69 11.89 -2.21
CA THR A 153 3.04 11.45 -1.85
C THR A 153 3.00 10.19 -0.99
N ASN A 154 4.14 9.53 -0.87
CA ASN A 154 4.36 8.40 0.05
C ASN A 154 5.12 8.81 1.32
N LEU A 155 5.37 10.09 1.52
CA LEU A 155 6.07 10.61 2.68
C LEU A 155 5.34 11.81 3.26
N LEU A 156 5.02 11.76 4.54
CA LEU A 156 4.57 12.92 5.32
C LEU A 156 5.68 13.31 6.29
N LEU A 157 5.91 14.60 6.44
CA LEU A 157 6.95 15.12 7.33
C LEU A 157 6.33 16.02 8.40
N SER A 158 6.73 15.82 9.64
CA SER A 158 6.42 16.72 10.75
C SER A 158 7.71 17.07 11.48
N GLN A 159 7.90 18.34 11.77
CA GLN A 159 9.06 18.82 12.53
C GLN A 159 8.84 18.74 14.06
N THR A 160 7.60 18.57 14.49
CA THR A 160 7.22 18.67 15.90
C THR A 160 6.62 17.40 16.48
N SER A 161 5.99 16.56 15.67
CA SER A 161 5.34 15.35 16.18
C SER A 161 6.37 14.25 16.53
N PRO A 162 6.19 13.59 17.69
CA PRO A 162 7.04 12.46 18.06
C PRO A 162 6.66 11.16 17.33
N TYR A 163 5.56 11.13 16.59
CA TYR A 163 5.04 9.92 15.97
C TYR A 163 5.54 9.73 14.56
N THR A 164 5.92 8.48 14.26
CA THR A 164 6.28 8.05 12.90
C THR A 164 5.46 6.83 12.52
N VAL A 165 4.64 6.95 11.48
CA VAL A 165 3.83 5.84 10.95
C VAL A 165 4.65 5.11 9.88
N ILE A 166 4.79 3.79 10.02
CA ILE A 166 5.59 2.96 9.13
C ILE A 166 4.84 1.68 8.81
N GLU A 167 4.85 1.29 7.54
CA GLU A 167 4.45 -0.05 7.10
C GLU A 167 5.56 -1.04 7.46
N ALA A 168 5.25 -2.03 8.29
CA ALA A 168 6.21 -3.03 8.77
C ALA A 168 6.16 -4.26 7.85
N ASP A 169 7.09 -4.32 6.91
CA ASP A 169 7.13 -5.34 5.88
C ASP A 169 7.79 -6.63 6.40
N GLU A 170 7.06 -7.73 6.30
CA GLU A 170 7.52 -9.07 6.67
C GLU A 170 8.45 -9.70 5.62
N PHE A 171 8.45 -9.17 4.39
CA PHE A 171 9.31 -9.71 3.34
C PHE A 171 10.78 -9.67 3.79
N ASP A 172 11.48 -10.80 3.63
CA ASP A 172 12.87 -10.97 4.03
C ASP A 172 13.15 -10.53 5.49
N ARG A 173 12.15 -10.64 6.35
CA ARG A 173 12.23 -10.26 7.78
C ARG A 173 12.65 -8.81 8.01
N SER A 174 12.35 -7.93 7.05
CA SER A 174 12.69 -6.50 7.14
C SER A 174 12.15 -5.84 8.39
N PHE A 175 10.97 -6.23 8.85
CA PHE A 175 10.34 -5.67 10.05
C PHE A 175 11.08 -6.00 11.37
N HIS A 176 12.02 -6.95 11.36
CA HIS A 176 12.83 -7.26 12.54
C HIS A 176 13.82 -6.15 12.91
N TRP A 177 14.06 -5.20 12.02
CA TRP A 177 14.90 -4.04 12.32
C TRP A 177 14.17 -2.93 13.10
N LEU A 178 12.84 -2.98 13.10
CA LEU A 178 12.02 -1.94 13.74
C LEU A 178 11.98 -2.08 15.26
N SER A 179 11.72 -0.95 15.93
CA SER A 179 11.47 -0.89 17.38
C SER A 179 10.13 -0.18 17.60
N PRO A 180 8.99 -0.85 17.34
CA PRO A 180 7.68 -0.22 17.40
C PRO A 180 7.34 0.27 18.80
N TYR A 181 6.76 1.46 18.92
CA TYR A 181 6.06 1.89 20.13
C TYR A 181 4.70 1.20 20.22
N MET A 182 3.92 1.25 19.12
CA MET A 182 2.71 0.46 18.96
C MET A 182 2.72 -0.23 17.61
N SER A 183 2.15 -1.41 17.54
CA SER A 183 2.01 -2.11 16.27
C SER A 183 0.62 -2.70 16.10
N VAL A 184 0.09 -2.62 14.88
CA VAL A 184 -1.06 -3.38 14.42
C VAL A 184 -0.55 -4.61 13.68
N ILE A 185 -1.18 -5.76 13.90
CA ILE A 185 -0.99 -6.95 13.07
C ILE A 185 -2.34 -7.31 12.45
N THR A 186 -2.43 -7.18 11.11
CA THR A 186 -3.69 -7.30 10.38
C THR A 186 -4.03 -8.72 9.98
N ALA A 187 -3.03 -9.51 9.62
CA ALA A 187 -3.20 -10.88 9.14
C ALA A 187 -1.87 -11.61 9.20
N THR A 188 -1.93 -12.92 9.32
CA THR A 188 -0.75 -13.79 9.33
C THR A 188 -0.92 -14.98 8.39
N ASP A 189 -1.74 -14.84 7.34
CA ASP A 189 -1.87 -15.86 6.31
C ASP A 189 -0.52 -16.11 5.65
N PRO A 190 -0.09 -17.37 5.50
CA PRO A 190 1.24 -17.67 4.96
C PRO A 190 1.46 -17.08 3.57
N ASP A 191 2.58 -16.39 3.41
CA ASP A 191 3.06 -15.83 2.15
C ASP A 191 4.58 -15.88 2.15
N HIS A 192 5.20 -15.60 1.01
CA HIS A 192 6.67 -15.60 0.87
C HIS A 192 7.32 -16.91 1.32
N LEU A 193 6.68 -18.06 1.04
CA LEU A 193 7.19 -19.36 1.46
C LEU A 193 8.50 -19.73 0.76
N ASP A 194 8.84 -19.11 -0.35
CA ASP A 194 10.15 -19.20 -1.00
C ASP A 194 11.27 -18.67 -0.08
N ILE A 195 10.97 -17.71 0.79
CA ILE A 195 11.91 -17.15 1.77
C ILE A 195 11.80 -17.85 3.13
N TYR A 196 10.58 -18.07 3.62
CA TYR A 196 10.34 -18.63 4.95
C TYR A 196 10.40 -20.14 5.01
N GLY A 197 10.09 -20.82 3.92
CA GLY A 197 10.09 -22.27 3.81
C GLY A 197 8.85 -22.97 4.35
N THR A 198 8.38 -22.62 5.56
CA THR A 198 7.21 -23.22 6.21
C THR A 198 6.27 -22.19 6.81
N CYS A 199 5.01 -22.58 7.03
CA CYS A 199 4.03 -21.74 7.71
C CYS A 199 4.45 -21.46 9.17
N GLU A 200 5.06 -22.42 9.85
CA GLU A 200 5.55 -22.26 11.21
C GLU A 200 6.66 -21.21 11.28
N ALA A 201 7.61 -21.23 10.33
CA ALA A 201 8.67 -20.21 10.26
C ALA A 201 8.10 -18.81 9.98
N TYR A 202 7.06 -18.72 9.17
CA TYR A 202 6.37 -17.47 8.90
C TYR A 202 5.71 -16.91 10.16
N LEU A 203 4.96 -17.72 10.91
CA LEU A 203 4.36 -17.34 12.18
C LEU A 203 5.40 -16.98 13.24
N GLU A 204 6.50 -17.75 13.32
CA GLU A 204 7.58 -17.46 14.27
C GLU A 204 8.24 -16.12 13.98
N SER A 205 8.32 -15.72 12.71
CA SER A 205 8.82 -14.39 12.32
C SER A 205 7.93 -13.27 12.89
N PHE A 206 6.60 -13.42 12.81
CA PHE A 206 5.66 -12.47 13.44
C PHE A 206 5.75 -12.51 14.97
N ARG A 207 5.90 -13.70 15.55
CA ARG A 207 6.08 -13.83 16.99
C ARG A 207 7.31 -13.08 17.47
N HIS A 208 8.44 -13.26 16.78
CA HIS A 208 9.67 -12.52 17.07
C HIS A 208 9.44 -11.01 16.92
N TYR A 209 8.76 -10.56 15.88
CA TYR A 209 8.44 -9.15 15.69
C TYR A 209 7.69 -8.57 16.91
N THR A 210 6.77 -9.33 17.52
CA THR A 210 6.05 -8.84 18.71
C THR A 210 6.98 -8.59 19.91
N THR A 211 8.12 -9.28 19.99
CA THR A 211 9.12 -9.05 21.05
C THR A 211 9.80 -7.68 20.95
N LEU A 212 9.72 -7.05 19.75
CA LEU A 212 10.41 -5.78 19.47
C LEU A 212 9.61 -4.56 19.89
N ILE A 213 8.33 -4.72 20.23
CA ILE A 213 7.48 -3.62 20.70
C ILE A 213 8.01 -3.12 22.03
N GLN A 214 8.18 -1.81 22.15
CA GLN A 214 8.80 -1.19 23.31
C GLN A 214 7.87 -1.25 24.54
N PRO A 215 8.44 -1.46 25.76
CA PRO A 215 7.67 -1.33 26.98
C PRO A 215 6.99 0.03 27.08
N GLY A 216 5.77 0.05 27.58
CA GLY A 216 4.93 1.25 27.60
C GLY A 216 4.08 1.43 26.35
N GLY A 217 4.34 0.66 25.30
CA GLY A 217 3.55 0.63 24.09
C GLY A 217 2.45 -0.41 24.09
N ALA A 218 2.01 -0.81 22.90
CA ALA A 218 0.91 -1.77 22.75
C ALA A 218 1.00 -2.54 21.44
N LEU A 219 0.42 -3.74 21.45
CA LEU A 219 0.10 -4.54 20.29
C LEU A 219 -1.41 -4.51 20.09
N ILE A 220 -1.84 -4.19 18.87
CA ILE A 220 -3.24 -4.22 18.46
C ILE A 220 -3.35 -5.34 17.42
N ILE A 221 -3.80 -6.50 17.84
CA ILE A 221 -3.81 -7.69 17.00
C ILE A 221 -5.22 -8.05 16.56
N ARG A 222 -5.38 -8.39 15.28
CA ARG A 222 -6.65 -8.85 14.76
C ARG A 222 -7.08 -10.12 15.48
N LYS A 223 -8.32 -10.16 15.94
CA LYS A 223 -8.88 -11.30 16.65
C LYS A 223 -8.98 -12.52 15.73
N GLY A 224 -8.62 -13.68 16.26
CA GLY A 224 -8.72 -14.96 15.52
C GLY A 224 -7.47 -15.38 14.77
N LEU A 225 -6.37 -14.62 14.84
CA LEU A 225 -5.12 -15.04 14.24
C LEU A 225 -4.50 -16.21 15.01
N ALA A 226 -3.85 -17.12 14.28
CA ALA A 226 -3.14 -18.27 14.89
C ALA A 226 -1.90 -17.84 15.68
N LEU A 227 -1.46 -16.60 15.54
CA LEU A 227 -0.28 -16.06 16.18
C LEU A 227 -0.45 -15.98 17.70
N GLN A 228 0.54 -16.52 18.42
CA GLN A 228 0.69 -16.33 19.86
C GLN A 228 1.73 -15.24 20.10
N PRO A 229 1.35 -14.02 20.48
CA PRO A 229 2.30 -12.94 20.69
C PRO A 229 3.26 -13.21 21.85
N ASP A 230 4.46 -12.69 21.76
CA ASP A 230 5.48 -12.76 22.80
C ASP A 230 5.97 -11.34 23.13
N VAL A 231 5.12 -10.58 23.82
CA VAL A 231 5.42 -9.18 24.12
C VAL A 231 6.23 -9.03 25.38
N GLN A 232 7.05 -7.97 25.44
CA GLN A 232 7.80 -7.62 26.63
C GLN A 232 6.88 -7.19 27.78
N PRO A 233 7.32 -7.34 29.05
CA PRO A 233 6.60 -6.75 30.18
C PRO A 233 6.37 -5.25 29.96
N GLY A 234 5.16 -4.78 30.27
CA GLY A 234 4.80 -3.38 30.08
C GLY A 234 4.18 -3.07 28.69
N VAL A 235 4.07 -4.04 27.81
CA VAL A 235 3.38 -3.90 26.54
C VAL A 235 1.95 -4.43 26.69
N LYS A 236 0.97 -3.59 26.41
CA LYS A 236 -0.45 -3.99 26.44
C LYS A 236 -0.83 -4.70 25.14
N ILE A 237 -1.74 -5.66 25.24
CA ILE A 237 -2.30 -6.34 24.07
C ILE A 237 -3.79 -6.00 23.98
N TYR A 238 -4.18 -5.48 22.81
CA TYR A 238 -5.58 -5.24 22.44
C TYR A 238 -5.93 -6.11 21.25
N THR A 239 -7.18 -6.57 21.21
CA THR A 239 -7.73 -7.24 20.03
C THR A 239 -8.61 -6.28 19.26
N TYR A 240 -8.68 -6.48 17.95
CA TYR A 240 -9.62 -5.77 17.10
C TYR A 240 -10.14 -6.68 16.00
N SER A 241 -11.31 -6.37 15.50
CA SER A 241 -11.81 -6.91 14.23
C SER A 241 -12.96 -6.04 13.75
N ARG A 242 -13.59 -6.44 12.65
CA ARG A 242 -14.79 -5.77 12.17
C ARG A 242 -15.91 -5.76 13.21
N ASP A 243 -16.22 -6.93 13.82
CA ASP A 243 -17.43 -7.14 14.58
C ASP A 243 -17.22 -7.37 16.09
N GLU A 244 -16.00 -7.65 16.51
CA GLU A 244 -15.71 -7.99 17.91
C GLU A 244 -14.26 -7.65 18.30
N GLY A 245 -13.96 -7.65 19.58
CA GLY A 245 -12.66 -7.32 20.15
C GLY A 245 -12.73 -6.06 20.99
N ASP A 246 -11.59 -5.66 21.54
CA ASP A 246 -11.51 -4.41 22.33
C ASP A 246 -11.87 -3.20 21.47
N PHE A 247 -11.49 -3.25 20.19
CA PHE A 247 -11.87 -2.27 19.17
C PHE A 247 -12.63 -2.98 18.05
N HIS A 248 -13.80 -2.48 17.72
CA HIS A 248 -14.64 -3.05 16.65
C HIS A 248 -15.62 -2.02 16.12
N ALA A 249 -16.34 -2.40 15.07
CA ALA A 249 -17.42 -1.60 14.52
C ALA A 249 -18.77 -2.18 14.94
N GLU A 250 -19.75 -1.32 15.06
CA GLU A 250 -21.17 -1.69 15.28
C GLU A 250 -22.05 -0.85 14.37
N ASN A 251 -23.31 -1.23 14.23
CA ASN A 251 -24.31 -0.51 13.47
C ASN A 251 -23.83 -0.18 12.05
N ILE A 252 -23.30 -1.18 11.36
CA ILE A 252 -22.74 -1.06 10.01
C ILE A 252 -23.89 -0.88 9.01
N ARG A 253 -23.83 0.20 8.21
CA ARG A 253 -24.81 0.54 7.19
C ARG A 253 -24.11 0.70 5.85
N ILE A 254 -24.43 -0.18 4.91
CA ILE A 254 -23.82 -0.23 3.58
C ILE A 254 -24.90 -0.07 2.53
N GLY A 255 -24.72 0.89 1.63
CA GLY A 255 -25.61 1.09 0.49
C GLY A 255 -25.53 2.49 -0.09
N ASN A 256 -26.05 2.65 -1.29
CA ASN A 256 -26.07 3.93 -2.02
C ASN A 256 -24.68 4.56 -2.19
N GLY A 257 -23.65 3.72 -2.36
CA GLY A 257 -22.27 4.19 -2.53
C GLY A 257 -21.60 4.67 -1.25
N GLU A 258 -22.19 4.42 -0.06
CA GLU A 258 -21.67 4.88 1.22
C GLU A 258 -21.59 3.74 2.23
N ILE A 259 -20.67 3.87 3.17
CA ILE A 259 -20.59 3.02 4.38
C ILE A 259 -20.51 3.94 5.60
N PHE A 260 -21.39 3.69 6.56
CA PHE A 260 -21.36 4.33 7.88
C PHE A 260 -21.18 3.25 8.94
N ILE A 261 -20.39 3.56 9.96
CA ILE A 261 -20.17 2.67 11.11
C ILE A 261 -20.19 3.47 12.40
N ASP A 262 -20.37 2.75 13.50
CA ASP A 262 -20.02 3.24 14.83
C ASP A 262 -18.73 2.54 15.25
N PHE A 263 -17.78 3.28 15.79
CA PHE A 263 -16.52 2.76 16.30
C PHE A 263 -16.61 2.57 17.81
N VAL A 264 -16.30 1.36 18.28
CA VAL A 264 -16.35 1.01 19.69
C VAL A 264 -14.95 0.71 20.19
N ALA A 265 -14.52 1.41 21.22
CA ALA A 265 -13.28 1.20 21.94
C ALA A 265 -13.60 0.80 23.39
N PRO A 266 -12.61 0.33 24.20
CA PRO A 266 -12.88 -0.03 25.59
C PRO A 266 -13.46 1.10 26.44
N ASP A 267 -13.16 2.35 26.12
CA ASP A 267 -13.49 3.52 26.93
C ASP A 267 -14.34 4.57 26.19
N THR A 268 -14.67 4.36 24.92
CA THR A 268 -15.44 5.33 24.15
C THR A 268 -16.19 4.67 22.99
N ARG A 269 -17.15 5.44 22.44
CA ARG A 269 -17.89 5.09 21.24
C ARG A 269 -18.02 6.33 20.37
N ILE A 270 -17.67 6.21 19.10
CA ILE A 270 -17.83 7.27 18.11
C ILE A 270 -18.89 6.82 17.11
N ASN A 271 -20.00 7.54 17.05
CA ASN A 271 -21.14 7.17 16.20
C ASN A 271 -21.09 7.87 14.83
N ASP A 272 -21.75 7.25 13.85
CA ASP A 272 -22.00 7.82 12.51
C ASP A 272 -20.72 8.24 11.78
N ILE A 273 -19.75 7.36 11.73
CA ILE A 273 -18.51 7.58 10.99
C ILE A 273 -18.73 7.16 9.53
N ARG A 274 -18.55 8.10 8.60
CA ARG A 274 -18.56 7.82 7.18
C ARG A 274 -17.16 7.39 6.74
N LEU A 275 -17.07 6.29 6.00
CA LEU A 275 -15.80 5.85 5.41
C LEU A 275 -15.56 6.57 4.08
N GLY A 276 -14.46 7.30 3.98
CA GLY A 276 -14.10 8.05 2.78
C GLY A 276 -13.84 7.16 1.56
N VAL A 277 -13.31 5.96 1.77
CA VAL A 277 -13.21 4.92 0.74
C VAL A 277 -14.11 3.76 1.18
N PRO A 278 -15.37 3.74 0.68
CA PRO A 278 -16.40 2.86 1.21
C PRO A 278 -16.35 1.47 0.58
N ILE A 279 -15.39 0.67 1.01
CA ILE A 279 -15.32 -0.76 0.68
C ILE A 279 -15.34 -1.59 1.97
N GLY A 280 -15.92 -2.80 1.89
CA GLY A 280 -16.16 -3.63 3.07
C GLY A 280 -14.91 -3.90 3.90
N ILE A 281 -13.77 -4.19 3.24
CA ILE A 281 -12.51 -4.45 3.95
C ILE A 281 -12.01 -3.23 4.75
N ASN A 282 -12.38 -2.02 4.35
CA ASN A 282 -11.98 -0.81 5.04
C ASN A 282 -12.73 -0.56 6.34
N ILE A 283 -13.77 -1.31 6.63
CA ILE A 283 -14.37 -1.31 7.97
C ILE A 283 -13.34 -1.82 8.97
N GLU A 284 -12.76 -2.98 8.70
CA GLU A 284 -11.75 -3.59 9.59
C GLU A 284 -10.43 -2.82 9.58
N ASN A 285 -9.96 -2.42 8.40
CA ASN A 285 -8.75 -1.58 8.30
C ASN A 285 -8.93 -0.26 9.07
N GLY A 286 -10.13 0.31 8.98
CA GLY A 286 -10.49 1.54 9.69
C GLY A 286 -10.52 1.37 11.20
N VAL A 287 -11.03 0.25 11.69
CA VAL A 287 -11.01 -0.06 13.14
C VAL A 287 -9.56 -0.07 13.65
N ALA A 288 -8.64 -0.71 12.93
CA ALA A 288 -7.23 -0.73 13.31
C ALA A 288 -6.60 0.66 13.32
N ALA A 289 -6.84 1.45 12.27
CA ALA A 289 -6.31 2.81 12.17
C ALA A 289 -6.88 3.73 13.27
N MET A 290 -8.18 3.65 13.51
CA MET A 290 -8.83 4.43 14.58
C MET A 290 -8.36 4.01 15.97
N ALA A 291 -8.06 2.71 16.18
CA ALA A 291 -7.50 2.24 17.45
C ALA A 291 -6.14 2.87 17.73
N LEU A 292 -5.24 2.91 16.73
CA LEU A 292 -3.95 3.61 16.85
C LEU A 292 -4.15 5.09 17.17
N ALA A 293 -5.04 5.75 16.45
CA ALA A 293 -5.33 7.17 16.64
C ALA A 293 -5.87 7.44 18.05
N HIS A 294 -6.86 6.68 18.47
CA HIS A 294 -7.50 6.82 19.78
C HIS A 294 -6.52 6.62 20.94
N LEU A 295 -5.71 5.57 20.88
CA LEU A 295 -4.72 5.26 21.92
C LEU A 295 -3.63 6.33 22.06
N ASN A 296 -3.46 7.19 21.08
CA ASN A 296 -2.40 8.19 21.05
C ASN A 296 -2.95 9.64 21.10
N GLY A 297 -4.21 9.81 21.44
CA GLY A 297 -4.76 11.13 21.78
C GLY A 297 -5.37 11.91 20.60
N VAL A 298 -5.54 11.31 19.44
CA VAL A 298 -6.37 11.90 18.38
C VAL A 298 -7.80 11.96 18.90
N THR A 299 -8.45 13.11 18.82
CA THR A 299 -9.77 13.30 19.41
C THR A 299 -10.85 12.57 18.61
N ASP A 300 -11.98 12.30 19.26
CA ASP A 300 -13.14 11.65 18.61
C ASP A 300 -13.59 12.42 17.36
N GLU A 301 -13.65 13.74 17.44
CA GLU A 301 -14.04 14.60 16.32
C GLU A 301 -13.01 14.54 15.19
N GLU A 302 -11.72 14.56 15.53
CA GLU A 302 -10.63 14.43 14.54
C GLU A 302 -10.67 13.06 13.85
N ILE A 303 -10.93 12.00 14.59
CA ILE A 303 -11.08 10.64 14.02
C ILE A 303 -12.24 10.61 13.03
N LYS A 304 -13.38 11.15 13.42
CA LYS A 304 -14.59 11.18 12.57
C LYS A 304 -14.36 11.96 11.29
N GLN A 305 -13.77 13.14 11.38
CA GLN A 305 -13.41 13.97 10.21
C GLN A 305 -12.37 13.30 9.33
N GLY A 306 -11.35 12.71 9.94
CA GLY A 306 -10.27 12.03 9.21
C GLY A 306 -10.75 10.81 8.45
N MET A 307 -11.63 10.00 9.04
CA MET A 307 -12.19 8.84 8.35
C MET A 307 -13.06 9.25 7.16
N ALA A 308 -13.86 10.30 7.30
CA ALA A 308 -14.71 10.80 6.23
C ALA A 308 -13.91 11.44 5.08
N SER A 309 -12.80 12.10 5.38
CA SER A 309 -11.96 12.77 4.40
C SER A 309 -10.88 11.89 3.77
N PHE A 310 -10.70 10.67 4.24
CA PHE A 310 -9.72 9.73 3.67
C PHE A 310 -10.08 9.41 2.22
N ARG A 311 -9.10 9.55 1.32
CA ARG A 311 -9.31 9.35 -0.13
C ARG A 311 -8.64 8.08 -0.67
N GLY A 312 -7.85 7.39 0.13
CA GLY A 312 -7.24 6.12 -0.24
C GLY A 312 -5.82 6.24 -0.76
N VAL A 313 -5.42 5.18 -1.43
CA VAL A 313 -4.09 4.99 -2.05
C VAL A 313 -4.29 4.88 -3.55
N ASP A 314 -3.39 5.48 -4.33
CA ASP A 314 -3.42 5.37 -5.79
C ASP A 314 -3.53 3.92 -6.24
N ARG A 315 -4.36 3.66 -7.24
CA ARG A 315 -4.61 2.37 -7.87
C ARG A 315 -5.22 1.30 -6.94
N ARG A 316 -5.69 1.68 -5.75
CA ARG A 316 -6.37 0.76 -4.83
C ARG A 316 -7.80 1.21 -4.60
N PHE A 317 -8.76 0.54 -5.22
CA PHE A 317 -10.19 0.87 -5.17
C PHE A 317 -10.43 2.36 -5.36
N ASP A 318 -9.90 2.86 -6.46
CA ASP A 318 -9.72 4.29 -6.71
C ASP A 318 -10.89 4.84 -7.54
N PHE A 319 -11.80 5.57 -6.91
CA PHE A 319 -12.93 6.21 -7.58
C PHE A 319 -12.45 7.35 -8.47
N LYS A 320 -12.64 7.21 -9.77
CA LYS A 320 -12.37 8.26 -10.77
C LYS A 320 -13.60 9.12 -11.03
N ILE A 321 -14.78 8.50 -11.04
CA ILE A 321 -16.07 9.17 -11.15
C ILE A 321 -17.01 8.52 -10.13
N LYS A 322 -17.69 9.35 -9.34
CA LYS A 322 -18.66 8.84 -8.36
C LYS A 322 -19.87 9.78 -8.33
N THR A 323 -20.88 9.45 -9.13
CA THR A 323 -22.16 10.16 -9.17
C THR A 323 -23.30 9.15 -9.00
N ASP A 324 -24.52 9.63 -8.85
CA ASP A 324 -25.70 8.76 -8.74
C ASP A 324 -25.97 7.95 -10.03
N LYS A 325 -25.58 8.48 -11.18
CA LYS A 325 -25.84 7.85 -12.49
C LYS A 325 -24.65 7.05 -13.02
N LEU A 326 -23.43 7.42 -12.64
CA LEU A 326 -22.23 6.84 -13.21
C LEU A 326 -21.14 6.71 -12.14
N VAL A 327 -20.61 5.50 -12.04
CA VAL A 327 -19.47 5.21 -11.17
C VAL A 327 -18.36 4.58 -12.00
N PHE A 328 -17.16 5.09 -11.89
CA PHE A 328 -15.97 4.50 -12.51
C PHE A 328 -14.84 4.44 -11.49
N LEU A 329 -14.27 3.25 -11.33
CA LEU A 329 -13.14 3.05 -10.43
C LEU A 329 -12.10 2.12 -11.01
N SER A 330 -10.88 2.26 -10.53
CA SER A 330 -9.72 1.47 -10.90
C SER A 330 -9.17 0.75 -9.68
N ASP A 331 -8.82 -0.52 -9.84
CA ASP A 331 -8.23 -1.31 -8.76
C ASP A 331 -7.04 -2.13 -9.28
N TYR A 332 -5.96 -2.10 -8.53
CA TYR A 332 -4.73 -2.83 -8.82
C TYR A 332 -4.86 -4.36 -8.65
N ALA A 333 -5.97 -4.85 -8.10
CA ALA A 333 -6.20 -6.28 -7.86
C ALA A 333 -5.80 -7.14 -9.05
N HIS A 334 -4.98 -8.16 -8.81
CA HIS A 334 -4.43 -9.03 -9.86
C HIS A 334 -4.31 -10.49 -9.44
N HIS A 335 -4.48 -10.81 -8.16
CA HIS A 335 -4.64 -12.17 -7.66
C HIS A 335 -6.11 -12.53 -7.52
N PRO A 336 -6.49 -13.82 -7.67
CA PRO A 336 -7.89 -14.23 -7.57
C PRO A 336 -8.57 -13.78 -6.27
N ALA A 337 -7.90 -13.91 -5.13
CA ALA A 337 -8.43 -13.49 -3.85
C ALA A 337 -8.68 -11.98 -3.77
N GLU A 338 -7.76 -11.18 -4.31
CA GLU A 338 -7.91 -9.72 -4.38
C GLU A 338 -9.08 -9.33 -5.29
N ILE A 339 -9.21 -9.99 -6.45
CA ILE A 339 -10.31 -9.74 -7.38
C ILE A 339 -11.65 -10.12 -6.75
N ALA A 340 -11.71 -11.28 -6.08
CA ALA A 340 -12.91 -11.69 -5.38
C ALA A 340 -13.33 -10.66 -4.32
N GLN A 341 -12.38 -10.13 -3.59
CA GLN A 341 -12.63 -9.10 -2.58
C GLN A 341 -13.14 -7.80 -3.20
N SER A 342 -12.51 -7.33 -4.28
CA SER A 342 -12.93 -6.11 -4.99
C SER A 342 -14.33 -6.26 -5.60
N VAL A 343 -14.59 -7.39 -6.25
CA VAL A 343 -15.89 -7.69 -6.87
C VAL A 343 -16.99 -7.76 -5.81
N LYS A 344 -16.74 -8.45 -4.71
CA LYS A 344 -17.68 -8.53 -3.60
C LYS A 344 -17.97 -7.16 -3.01
N SER A 345 -16.96 -6.35 -2.82
CA SER A 345 -17.08 -5.00 -2.25
C SER A 345 -17.91 -4.09 -3.14
N ILE A 346 -17.65 -4.08 -4.45
CA ILE A 346 -18.40 -3.23 -5.38
C ILE A 346 -19.87 -3.71 -5.51
N ARG A 347 -20.10 -5.01 -5.46
CA ARG A 347 -21.46 -5.56 -5.48
C ARG A 347 -22.24 -5.20 -4.23
N GLU A 348 -21.65 -5.25 -3.05
CA GLU A 348 -22.27 -4.83 -1.79
C GLU A 348 -22.62 -3.34 -1.80
N LEU A 349 -21.74 -2.53 -2.39
CA LEU A 349 -21.91 -1.09 -2.45
C LEU A 349 -23.01 -0.65 -3.44
N TYR A 350 -23.17 -1.38 -4.54
CA TYR A 350 -24.12 -1.09 -5.63
C TYR A 350 -24.94 -2.32 -5.98
N LYS A 351 -25.82 -2.74 -5.08
CA LYS A 351 -26.61 -3.98 -5.21
C LYS A 351 -27.51 -4.01 -6.45
N ASP A 352 -28.11 -2.87 -6.80
CA ASP A 352 -29.17 -2.79 -7.82
C ASP A 352 -28.65 -2.20 -9.15
N LYS A 353 -27.36 -1.96 -9.28
CA LYS A 353 -26.78 -1.41 -10.50
C LYS A 353 -26.08 -2.47 -11.33
N LYS A 354 -26.06 -2.27 -12.64
CA LYS A 354 -25.28 -3.11 -13.56
C LYS A 354 -23.79 -2.81 -13.35
N ILE A 355 -23.01 -3.83 -13.05
CA ILE A 355 -21.57 -3.70 -12.85
C ILE A 355 -20.83 -4.36 -13.98
N THR A 356 -20.02 -3.58 -14.69
CA THR A 356 -19.15 -4.01 -15.79
C THR A 356 -17.70 -3.94 -15.31
N ALA A 357 -16.95 -5.02 -15.53
CA ALA A 357 -15.52 -5.04 -15.25
C ALA A 357 -14.71 -5.14 -16.55
N ILE A 358 -13.58 -4.45 -16.57
CA ILE A 358 -12.52 -4.67 -17.55
C ILE A 358 -11.36 -5.28 -16.79
N PHE A 359 -10.95 -6.48 -17.19
CA PHE A 359 -9.87 -7.21 -16.52
C PHE A 359 -8.73 -7.53 -17.48
N GLN A 360 -7.53 -7.09 -17.11
CA GLN A 360 -6.29 -7.48 -17.78
C GLN A 360 -5.57 -8.51 -16.91
N PRO A 361 -5.52 -9.79 -17.32
CA PRO A 361 -4.74 -10.79 -16.60
C PRO A 361 -3.25 -10.41 -16.59
N HIS A 362 -2.59 -10.66 -15.47
CA HIS A 362 -1.17 -10.39 -15.29
C HIS A 362 -0.40 -11.70 -15.24
N LEU A 363 0.52 -11.90 -16.16
CA LEU A 363 1.37 -13.06 -16.35
C LEU A 363 0.67 -14.28 -16.97
N TYR A 364 1.35 -14.94 -17.87
CA TYR A 364 0.90 -16.21 -18.47
C TYR A 364 0.88 -17.34 -17.45
N THR A 365 1.88 -17.42 -16.59
CA THR A 365 1.96 -18.47 -15.55
C THR A 365 0.81 -18.36 -14.56
N ARG A 366 0.49 -17.17 -14.10
CA ARG A 366 -0.62 -16.94 -13.17
C ARG A 366 -1.97 -17.26 -13.82
N THR A 367 -2.16 -16.88 -15.07
CA THR A 367 -3.39 -17.18 -15.81
C THR A 367 -3.57 -18.68 -16.01
N LYS A 368 -2.48 -19.40 -16.36
CA LYS A 368 -2.51 -20.85 -16.51
C LYS A 368 -2.92 -21.54 -15.21
N ASP A 369 -2.37 -21.09 -14.09
CA ASP A 369 -2.59 -21.75 -12.79
C ASP A 369 -3.95 -21.38 -12.17
N PHE A 370 -4.49 -20.18 -12.45
CA PHE A 370 -5.64 -19.63 -11.71
C PHE A 370 -6.81 -19.18 -12.58
N TYR A 371 -6.86 -19.54 -13.87
CA TYR A 371 -7.91 -19.04 -14.75
C TYR A 371 -9.34 -19.40 -14.27
N LYS A 372 -9.52 -20.56 -13.64
CA LYS A 372 -10.82 -20.96 -13.08
C LYS A 372 -11.20 -20.07 -11.89
N ASP A 373 -10.26 -19.76 -11.02
CA ASP A 373 -10.49 -18.90 -9.86
C ASP A 373 -10.78 -17.46 -10.28
N PHE A 374 -10.10 -16.96 -11.31
CA PHE A 374 -10.42 -15.66 -11.92
C PHE A 374 -11.84 -15.65 -12.49
N ALA A 375 -12.20 -16.68 -13.24
CA ALA A 375 -13.53 -16.78 -13.82
C ALA A 375 -14.62 -16.82 -12.75
N ASP A 376 -14.42 -17.60 -11.68
CA ASP A 376 -15.36 -17.69 -10.56
C ASP A 376 -15.54 -16.34 -9.88
N SER A 377 -14.45 -15.64 -9.61
CA SER A 377 -14.48 -14.31 -8.98
C SER A 377 -15.22 -13.28 -9.83
N LEU A 378 -14.93 -13.24 -11.14
CA LEU A 378 -15.55 -12.30 -12.08
C LEU A 378 -17.01 -12.62 -12.37
N SER A 379 -17.44 -13.87 -12.20
CA SER A 379 -18.80 -14.31 -12.49
C SER A 379 -19.87 -13.74 -11.55
N LEU A 380 -19.48 -13.05 -10.49
CA LEU A 380 -20.39 -12.30 -9.60
C LEU A 380 -20.85 -10.98 -10.24
N LEU A 381 -20.24 -10.58 -11.34
CA LEU A 381 -20.55 -9.34 -12.06
C LEU A 381 -21.61 -9.55 -13.15
N ASP A 382 -22.11 -8.46 -13.71
CA ASP A 382 -23.10 -8.51 -14.79
C ASP A 382 -22.45 -8.60 -16.17
N GLU A 383 -21.32 -7.94 -16.34
CA GLU A 383 -20.58 -7.93 -17.61
C GLU A 383 -19.08 -7.96 -17.37
N VAL A 384 -18.34 -8.75 -18.18
CA VAL A 384 -16.88 -8.86 -18.10
C VAL A 384 -16.27 -8.63 -19.48
N ILE A 385 -15.37 -7.66 -19.55
CA ILE A 385 -14.55 -7.37 -20.73
C ILE A 385 -13.12 -7.80 -20.39
N LEU A 386 -12.59 -8.78 -21.12
CA LEU A 386 -11.23 -9.27 -20.91
C LEU A 386 -10.30 -8.66 -21.96
N THR A 387 -9.10 -8.27 -21.53
CA THR A 387 -8.03 -7.86 -22.45
C THR A 387 -6.97 -8.95 -22.55
N GLU A 388 -6.00 -8.76 -23.43
CA GLU A 388 -4.87 -9.66 -23.58
C GLU A 388 -4.04 -9.70 -22.28
N ILE A 389 -3.38 -10.83 -22.01
CA ILE A 389 -2.52 -11.00 -20.86
C ILE A 389 -1.37 -9.99 -20.93
N TYR A 390 -1.08 -9.34 -19.81
CA TYR A 390 0.12 -8.52 -19.63
C TYR A 390 1.29 -9.44 -19.28
N PRO A 391 2.29 -9.58 -20.18
CA PRO A 391 3.33 -10.59 -20.00
C PRO A 391 4.42 -10.21 -19.02
N ALA A 392 4.61 -8.92 -18.72
CA ALA A 392 5.75 -8.38 -17.99
C ALA A 392 7.06 -8.89 -18.64
N ARG A 393 7.78 -9.80 -17.97
CA ARG A 393 9.04 -10.38 -18.50
C ARG A 393 8.88 -11.80 -19.02
N GLU A 394 7.65 -12.33 -18.99
CA GLU A 394 7.40 -13.70 -19.45
C GLU A 394 7.30 -13.81 -20.96
N GLN A 395 7.60 -14.99 -21.46
CA GLN A 395 7.30 -15.37 -22.83
C GLN A 395 5.92 -16.00 -22.90
N PRO A 396 5.18 -15.86 -24.04
CA PRO A 396 3.91 -16.52 -24.20
C PRO A 396 3.99 -18.02 -24.00
N ILE A 397 2.97 -18.58 -23.34
CA ILE A 397 2.84 -20.03 -23.14
C ILE A 397 1.79 -20.51 -24.14
N PRO A 398 2.09 -21.51 -25.01
CA PRO A 398 1.13 -22.05 -25.96
C PRO A 398 -0.17 -22.48 -25.27
N GLY A 399 -1.32 -22.08 -25.82
CA GLY A 399 -2.63 -22.42 -25.28
C GLY A 399 -3.08 -21.58 -24.09
N VAL A 400 -2.28 -20.63 -23.63
CA VAL A 400 -2.61 -19.74 -22.50
C VAL A 400 -2.93 -18.33 -23.03
N SER A 401 -4.18 -17.93 -22.83
CA SER A 401 -4.67 -16.59 -23.18
C SER A 401 -5.85 -16.24 -22.26
N SER A 402 -6.37 -15.03 -22.40
CA SER A 402 -7.59 -14.60 -21.70
C SER A 402 -8.80 -15.46 -22.04
N ARG A 403 -8.75 -16.19 -23.16
CA ARG A 403 -9.79 -17.13 -23.56
C ARG A 403 -10.05 -18.21 -22.52
N LEU A 404 -9.04 -18.62 -21.78
CA LEU A 404 -9.20 -19.58 -20.68
C LEU A 404 -10.18 -19.06 -19.61
N ILE A 405 -10.06 -17.78 -19.27
CA ILE A 405 -10.98 -17.15 -18.32
C ILE A 405 -12.35 -16.99 -18.95
N TYR A 406 -12.41 -16.49 -20.20
CA TYR A 406 -13.63 -16.28 -20.95
C TYR A 406 -14.49 -17.55 -21.00
N ASP A 407 -13.89 -18.68 -21.34
CA ASP A 407 -14.59 -19.95 -21.50
C ASP A 407 -15.09 -20.54 -20.18
N ASN A 408 -14.58 -20.08 -19.05
CA ASN A 408 -14.94 -20.55 -17.71
C ASN A 408 -15.83 -19.58 -16.92
N LEU A 409 -16.20 -18.44 -17.51
CA LEU A 409 -17.19 -17.55 -16.90
C LEU A 409 -18.57 -18.22 -16.87
N ARG A 410 -19.39 -17.87 -15.85
CA ARG A 410 -20.71 -18.48 -15.70
C ARG A 410 -21.56 -18.31 -16.98
N PRO A 411 -22.41 -19.30 -17.29
CA PRO A 411 -23.34 -19.16 -18.40
C PRO A 411 -24.26 -17.93 -18.25
N GLY A 412 -24.49 -17.24 -19.36
CA GLY A 412 -25.43 -16.11 -19.40
C GLY A 412 -24.84 -14.76 -19.00
N ILE A 413 -23.59 -14.71 -18.54
CA ILE A 413 -22.92 -13.42 -18.30
C ILE A 413 -22.59 -12.74 -19.63
N GLU A 414 -22.82 -11.43 -19.72
CA GLU A 414 -22.31 -10.65 -20.86
C GLU A 414 -20.79 -10.66 -20.81
N LYS A 415 -20.16 -10.99 -21.93
CA LYS A 415 -18.67 -11.10 -21.95
C LYS A 415 -18.14 -10.86 -23.36
N CYS A 416 -16.93 -10.31 -23.42
CA CYS A 416 -16.16 -10.20 -24.66
C CYS A 416 -14.67 -10.17 -24.35
N ILE A 417 -13.87 -10.41 -25.39
CA ILE A 417 -12.43 -10.19 -25.37
C ILE A 417 -12.15 -9.04 -26.33
N CYS A 418 -11.39 -8.05 -25.87
CA CYS A 418 -11.13 -6.82 -26.59
C CYS A 418 -9.67 -6.42 -26.40
N LYS A 419 -9.04 -5.93 -27.45
CA LYS A 419 -7.72 -5.32 -27.32
C LYS A 419 -7.83 -4.06 -26.47
N LYS A 420 -6.84 -3.80 -25.62
CA LYS A 420 -6.86 -2.62 -24.74
C LYS A 420 -6.99 -1.31 -25.53
N GLU A 421 -6.40 -1.24 -26.73
CA GLU A 421 -6.49 -0.07 -27.63
C GLU A 421 -7.93 0.20 -28.09
N ASP A 422 -8.76 -0.82 -28.17
CA ASP A 422 -10.14 -0.74 -28.65
C ASP A 422 -11.17 -0.49 -27.53
N ILE A 423 -10.73 -0.50 -26.27
CA ILE A 423 -11.63 -0.30 -25.12
C ILE A 423 -12.33 1.05 -25.13
N PRO A 424 -11.66 2.19 -25.37
CA PRO A 424 -12.37 3.46 -25.42
C PRO A 424 -13.49 3.49 -26.45
N ALA A 425 -13.26 2.94 -27.63
CA ALA A 425 -14.29 2.86 -28.70
C ALA A 425 -15.45 1.94 -28.29
N LEU A 426 -15.17 0.82 -27.62
CA LEU A 426 -16.19 -0.10 -27.11
C LEU A 426 -17.06 0.59 -26.05
N LEU A 427 -16.46 1.28 -25.11
CA LEU A 427 -17.16 1.97 -24.03
C LEU A 427 -17.98 3.17 -24.52
N ALA A 428 -17.56 3.81 -25.61
CA ALA A 428 -18.31 4.92 -26.20
C ALA A 428 -19.73 4.52 -26.64
N LYS A 429 -19.95 3.24 -26.90
CA LYS A 429 -21.21 2.69 -27.42
C LYS A 429 -21.98 1.88 -26.38
N LYS A 430 -21.44 1.62 -25.21
CA LYS A 430 -22.09 0.82 -24.17
C LYS A 430 -22.76 1.68 -23.13
N PRO A 431 -23.95 1.29 -22.64
CA PRO A 431 -24.50 1.89 -21.43
C PRO A 431 -23.68 1.42 -20.22
N ILE A 432 -23.22 2.36 -19.40
CA ILE A 432 -22.42 2.08 -18.20
C ILE A 432 -23.09 2.72 -16.98
N GLU A 433 -23.34 1.91 -15.96
CA GLU A 433 -23.79 2.37 -14.64
C GLU A 433 -22.62 2.37 -13.65
N VAL A 434 -21.96 1.21 -13.49
CA VAL A 434 -20.76 1.05 -12.65
C VAL A 434 -19.71 0.31 -13.48
N LEU A 435 -18.54 0.91 -13.61
CA LEU A 435 -17.41 0.34 -14.33
C LEU A 435 -16.21 0.21 -13.39
N ILE A 436 -15.63 -0.98 -13.34
CA ILE A 436 -14.38 -1.21 -12.61
C ILE A 436 -13.31 -1.76 -13.53
N VAL A 437 -12.12 -1.15 -13.50
CA VAL A 437 -10.94 -1.63 -14.20
C VAL A 437 -10.07 -2.38 -13.20
N LEU A 438 -9.76 -3.63 -13.50
CA LEU A 438 -9.01 -4.54 -12.65
C LEU A 438 -7.70 -4.96 -13.33
N GLY A 439 -6.61 -4.94 -12.59
CA GLY A 439 -5.33 -5.45 -13.04
C GLY A 439 -4.12 -4.60 -12.67
N ALA A 440 -2.96 -5.22 -12.72
CA ALA A 440 -1.67 -4.62 -12.38
C ALA A 440 -0.83 -4.23 -13.60
N GLY A 441 -1.34 -4.46 -14.81
CA GLY A 441 -0.63 -4.23 -16.05
C GLY A 441 -0.80 -2.83 -16.62
N ASP A 442 -0.50 -2.71 -17.90
CA ASP A 442 -0.50 -1.43 -18.62
C ASP A 442 -1.89 -0.92 -19.05
N LEU A 443 -2.95 -1.67 -18.76
CA LEU A 443 -4.32 -1.21 -18.93
C LEU A 443 -4.57 0.09 -18.16
N ASP A 444 -3.87 0.30 -17.04
CA ASP A 444 -3.93 1.51 -16.25
C ASP A 444 -3.61 2.79 -17.05
N ASN A 445 -2.79 2.67 -18.10
CA ASN A 445 -2.48 3.79 -18.99
C ASN A 445 -3.71 4.34 -19.74
N TYR A 446 -4.76 3.55 -19.87
CA TYR A 446 -6.01 3.94 -20.52
C TYR A 446 -7.03 4.56 -19.57
N VAL A 447 -6.82 4.46 -18.26
CA VAL A 447 -7.75 4.99 -17.26
C VAL A 447 -8.02 6.49 -17.43
N PRO A 448 -7.03 7.35 -17.65
CA PRO A 448 -7.30 8.78 -17.88
C PRO A 448 -8.20 9.05 -19.09
N SER A 449 -7.98 8.34 -20.21
CA SER A 449 -8.81 8.52 -21.41
C SER A 449 -10.22 7.97 -21.23
N ILE A 450 -10.37 6.86 -20.53
CA ILE A 450 -11.69 6.30 -20.17
C ILE A 450 -12.44 7.28 -19.27
N THR A 451 -11.78 7.87 -18.29
CA THR A 451 -12.37 8.86 -17.39
C THR A 451 -12.92 10.05 -18.17
N ARG A 452 -12.13 10.61 -19.08
CA ARG A 452 -12.57 11.74 -19.94
C ARG A 452 -13.76 11.37 -20.81
N LEU A 453 -13.71 10.19 -21.43
CA LEU A 453 -14.79 9.69 -22.27
C LEU A 453 -16.11 9.59 -21.51
N LEU A 454 -16.10 9.00 -20.32
CA LEU A 454 -17.30 8.81 -19.51
C LEU A 454 -17.83 10.14 -18.96
N GLU A 455 -16.95 11.06 -18.58
CA GLU A 455 -17.33 12.40 -18.16
C GLU A 455 -18.00 13.20 -19.27
N GLN A 456 -17.47 13.13 -20.50
CA GLN A 456 -18.05 13.78 -21.67
C GLN A 456 -19.44 13.23 -22.01
N ARG A 457 -19.62 11.91 -21.90
CA ARG A 457 -20.93 11.29 -22.10
C ARG A 457 -21.93 11.75 -21.05
N ALA A 458 -21.55 11.77 -19.79
CA ALA A 458 -22.41 12.20 -18.70
C ALA A 458 -22.87 13.66 -18.89
N ASN A 459 -21.97 14.54 -19.36
CA ASN A 459 -22.28 15.95 -19.62
C ASN A 459 -23.18 16.14 -20.86
N SER A 460 -23.12 15.25 -21.85
CA SER A 460 -23.98 15.33 -23.06
C SER A 460 -25.38 14.79 -22.82
N GLU A 461 -25.58 13.95 -21.81
CA GLU A 461 -26.88 13.36 -21.44
C GLU A 461 -27.64 14.19 -20.39
N SER A 462 -27.02 15.25 -19.85
CA SER A 462 -27.61 16.20 -18.92
C SER A 462 -28.13 17.44 -19.67
#